data_8ebd24cac62c37a379177d5939a00fd4
#
_entry.id   8ebd24cac62c37a379177d5939a00fd4
#
_cell.length_a   1.000
_cell.length_b   1.000
_cell.length_c   1.000
_cell.angle_alpha   90.00
_cell.angle_beta   90.00
_cell.angle_gamma   90.00
#
_symmetry.space_group_name_H-M   'P 1'
#
loop_
_entity.id
_entity.type
_entity.pdbx_description
1 polymer ?
#
loop_
_entity_poly.entity_id
_entity_poly.type
_entity_poly.pdbx_seq_one_letter_code
_entity_poly.pdbx_strand_id
1 'polypeptide(L)'
;MFKLIRYTDSFTPCGITSHSVNRSKRLQVAEQLIFEESAKVIRIAIVNKGHRNGEEIHVIFNNGIVKVYNARTRKFITVLIARVPQIERYKIKVTKTMKKKINLHIAKGYNHIEF
;
A
#
# COMPACT_ATOMS: atom_id res chain seq x y z
N MET A 1 0.36 10.01 13.20
CA MET A 1 -0.83 9.27 13.68
C MET A 1 -1.58 8.68 12.49
N PHE A 2 -1.87 7.40 12.53
CA PHE A 2 -2.64 6.72 11.49
C PHE A 2 -4.11 6.66 11.85
N LYS A 3 -4.97 7.19 10.99
CA LYS A 3 -6.42 7.15 11.19
C LYS A 3 -7.11 6.67 9.92
N LEU A 4 -7.81 5.55 10.00
CA LEU A 4 -8.67 5.09 8.92
C LEU A 4 -9.94 5.93 8.88
N ILE A 5 -10.18 6.60 7.75
CA ILE A 5 -11.38 7.45 7.59
C ILE A 5 -12.54 6.62 7.05
N ARG A 6 -12.34 5.94 5.91
CA ARG A 6 -13.35 5.11 5.27
C ARG A 6 -12.74 4.27 4.17
N TYR A 7 -13.51 3.34 3.62
CA TYR A 7 -13.17 2.63 2.40
C TYR A 7 -13.86 3.28 1.20
N THR A 8 -13.34 3.02 0.01
CA THR A 8 -13.99 3.37 -1.25
C THR A 8 -13.92 2.19 -2.20
N ASP A 9 -14.85 2.12 -3.16
CA ASP A 9 -14.95 0.97 -4.08
C ASP A 9 -14.01 1.08 -5.28
N SER A 10 -13.59 2.29 -5.63
CA SER A 10 -12.76 2.50 -6.80
C SER A 10 -11.85 3.70 -6.61
N PHE A 11 -10.76 3.71 -7.38
CA PHE A 11 -9.82 4.80 -7.41
C PHE A 11 -9.08 4.81 -8.75
N THR A 12 -8.99 5.98 -9.37
CA THR A 12 -8.23 6.19 -10.61
C THR A 12 -7.01 7.05 -10.34
N PRO A 13 -5.80 6.49 -10.46
CA PRO A 13 -4.57 7.27 -10.29
C PRO A 13 -4.41 8.38 -11.32
N CYS A 14 -3.65 9.42 -10.97
CA CYS A 14 -3.42 10.58 -11.83
C CYS A 14 -1.95 11.03 -11.77
N GLY A 15 -1.03 10.20 -12.30
CA GLY A 15 0.38 10.57 -12.38
C GLY A 15 1.20 10.24 -11.14
N ILE A 16 2.41 10.79 -11.08
CA ILE A 16 3.44 10.49 -10.08
C ILE A 16 3.93 11.79 -9.47
N THR A 17 4.13 11.80 -8.14
CA THR A 17 4.72 12.94 -7.44
C THR A 17 6.24 12.98 -7.66
N SER A 18 6.86 14.14 -7.48
CA SER A 18 8.33 14.27 -7.54
C SER A 18 9.03 13.40 -6.48
N HIS A 19 8.39 13.19 -5.35
CA HIS A 19 8.88 12.31 -4.29
C HIS A 19 9.04 10.85 -4.73
N SER A 20 8.17 10.38 -5.60
CA SER A 20 8.14 8.98 -5.98
C SER A 20 9.19 8.62 -7.02
N VAL A 21 9.84 9.60 -7.65
CA VAL A 21 10.95 9.34 -8.58
C VAL A 21 12.07 8.56 -7.89
N ASN A 22 12.39 8.90 -6.65
CA ASN A 22 13.42 8.22 -5.86
C ASN A 22 12.98 6.83 -5.36
N ARG A 23 11.73 6.46 -5.57
CA ARG A 23 11.15 5.19 -5.13
C ARG A 23 10.72 4.30 -6.29
N SER A 24 11.17 4.64 -7.50
CA SER A 24 10.80 3.89 -8.71
C SER A 24 11.19 2.42 -8.65
N LYS A 25 12.36 2.10 -8.09
CA LYS A 25 12.80 0.70 -7.93
C LYS A 25 11.86 -0.09 -7.04
N ARG A 26 11.40 0.51 -5.95
CA ARG A 26 10.43 -0.12 -5.05
C ARG A 26 9.10 -0.37 -5.75
N LEU A 27 8.66 0.60 -6.55
CA LEU A 27 7.45 0.43 -7.34
C LEU A 27 7.59 -0.70 -8.36
N GLN A 28 8.75 -0.82 -9.03
CA GLN A 28 9.01 -1.91 -9.96
C GLN A 28 8.93 -3.28 -9.29
N VAL A 29 9.55 -3.42 -8.11
CA VAL A 29 9.48 -4.66 -7.33
C VAL A 29 8.04 -4.97 -6.95
N ALA A 30 7.29 -3.98 -6.48
CA ALA A 30 5.90 -4.17 -6.10
C ALA A 30 5.03 -4.57 -7.30
N GLU A 31 5.20 -3.93 -8.46
CA GLU A 31 4.45 -4.28 -9.67
C GLU A 31 4.77 -5.72 -10.11
N GLN A 32 6.03 -6.11 -10.03
CA GLN A 32 6.45 -7.47 -10.34
C GLN A 32 5.79 -8.49 -9.40
N LEU A 33 5.79 -8.23 -8.10
CA LEU A 33 5.16 -9.11 -7.12
C LEU A 33 3.65 -9.21 -7.33
N ILE A 34 3.00 -8.11 -7.66
CA ILE A 34 1.57 -8.11 -7.96
C ILE A 34 1.30 -8.99 -9.18
N PHE A 35 2.08 -8.83 -10.23
CA PHE A 35 1.92 -9.59 -11.48
C PHE A 35 2.21 -11.08 -11.27
N GLU A 36 3.35 -11.43 -10.68
CA GLU A 36 3.77 -12.83 -10.51
C GLU A 36 2.84 -13.63 -9.62
N GLU A 37 2.31 -12.98 -8.58
CA GLU A 37 1.41 -13.63 -7.63
C GLU A 37 -0.05 -13.51 -8.03
N SER A 38 -0.34 -12.87 -9.15
CA SER A 38 -1.71 -12.55 -9.58
C SER A 38 -2.50 -11.87 -8.45
N ALA A 39 -1.83 -10.95 -7.77
CA ALA A 39 -2.41 -10.28 -6.61
C ALA A 39 -3.57 -9.38 -7.00
N LYS A 40 -4.55 -9.27 -6.11
CA LYS A 40 -5.77 -8.49 -6.34
C LYS A 40 -5.94 -7.47 -5.24
N VAL A 41 -6.56 -6.34 -5.60
CA VAL A 41 -6.96 -5.33 -4.62
C VAL A 41 -8.06 -5.91 -3.73
N ILE A 42 -7.84 -5.86 -2.41
CA ILE A 42 -8.84 -6.32 -1.44
C ILE A 42 -9.56 -5.16 -0.75
N ARG A 43 -8.91 -4.00 -0.65
CA ARG A 43 -9.49 -2.79 -0.06
C ARG A 43 -8.82 -1.56 -0.64
N ILE A 44 -9.58 -0.49 -0.71
CA ILE A 44 -9.05 0.84 -0.99
C ILE A 44 -9.49 1.71 0.19
N ALA A 45 -8.52 2.16 0.98
CA ALA A 45 -8.77 2.88 2.23
C ALA A 45 -8.37 4.34 2.09
N ILE A 46 -9.18 5.23 2.65
CA ILE A 46 -8.83 6.64 2.78
C ILE A 46 -8.37 6.83 4.21
N VAL A 47 -7.15 7.31 4.39
CA VAL A 47 -6.52 7.43 5.71
C VAL A 47 -5.95 8.83 5.89
N ASN A 48 -5.77 9.22 7.17
CA ASN A 48 -5.06 10.43 7.54
C ASN A 48 -3.95 10.03 8.51
N LYS A 49 -2.70 10.38 8.17
CA LYS A 49 -1.55 10.09 9.02
C LYS A 49 -1.07 11.32 9.79
N GLY A 50 -1.82 12.42 9.76
CA GLY A 50 -1.43 13.66 10.40
C GLY A 50 -0.39 14.46 9.62
N HIS A 51 -0.13 14.10 8.37
CA HIS A 51 0.81 14.83 7.53
C HIS A 51 0.19 16.11 6.94
N ARG A 52 1.07 17.03 6.53
CA ARG A 52 0.67 18.29 5.91
C ARG A 52 -0.22 18.10 4.68
N ASN A 53 -0.04 17.02 3.94
CA ASN A 53 -0.79 16.76 2.72
C ASN A 53 -2.20 16.22 2.96
N GLY A 54 -2.60 16.01 4.21
CA GLY A 54 -3.94 15.58 4.55
C GLY A 54 -4.18 14.10 4.30
N GLU A 55 -5.28 13.79 3.63
CA GLU A 55 -5.70 12.41 3.40
C GLU A 55 -4.91 11.75 2.29
N GLU A 56 -4.74 10.44 2.45
CA GLU A 56 -4.09 9.57 1.46
C GLU A 56 -5.03 8.43 1.08
N ILE A 57 -4.88 7.94 -0.14
CA ILE A 57 -5.59 6.75 -0.60
C ILE A 57 -4.59 5.60 -0.60
N HIS A 58 -4.92 4.53 0.13
CA HIS A 58 -4.11 3.33 0.23
C HIS A 58 -4.82 2.19 -0.49
N VAL A 59 -4.22 1.71 -1.57
CA VAL A 59 -4.73 0.57 -2.34
C VAL A 59 -4.03 -0.68 -1.83
N ILE A 60 -4.77 -1.58 -1.18
CA ILE A 60 -4.24 -2.72 -0.46
C ILE A 60 -4.46 -4.00 -1.25
N PHE A 61 -3.38 -4.72 -1.53
CA PHE A 61 -3.41 -5.97 -2.26
C PHE A 61 -3.38 -7.17 -1.31
N ASN A 62 -3.85 -8.29 -1.79
CA ASN A 62 -3.95 -9.52 -1.00
C ASN A 62 -2.61 -10.19 -0.69
N ASN A 63 -1.50 -9.63 -1.17
CA ASN A 63 -0.14 -10.10 -0.86
C ASN A 63 0.62 -9.16 0.08
N GLY A 64 -0.08 -8.18 0.66
CA GLY A 64 0.53 -7.24 1.61
C GLY A 64 1.13 -6.00 0.98
N ILE A 65 1.07 -5.85 -0.33
CA ILE A 65 1.54 -4.65 -0.99
C ILE A 65 0.46 -3.56 -0.86
N VAL A 66 0.90 -2.34 -0.54
CA VAL A 66 0.02 -1.18 -0.42
C VAL A 66 0.59 -0.04 -1.25
N LYS A 67 -0.18 0.43 -2.22
CA LYS A 67 0.17 1.61 -3.00
C LYS A 67 -0.48 2.83 -2.37
N VAL A 68 0.29 3.89 -2.19
CA VAL A 68 -0.15 5.10 -1.50
C VAL A 68 -0.22 6.27 -2.48
N TYR A 69 -1.35 6.94 -2.48
CA TYR A 69 -1.62 8.09 -3.35
C TYR A 69 -2.11 9.27 -2.52
N ASN A 70 -1.87 10.48 -3.01
CA ASN A 70 -2.47 11.68 -2.43
C ASN A 70 -3.97 11.69 -2.77
N ALA A 71 -4.83 11.88 -1.77
CA ALA A 71 -6.28 11.83 -2.00
C ALA A 71 -6.79 13.00 -2.84
N ARG A 72 -6.15 14.18 -2.73
CA ARG A 72 -6.56 15.38 -3.44
C ARG A 72 -6.09 15.38 -4.89
N THR A 73 -4.81 15.07 -5.13
CA THR A 73 -4.22 15.11 -6.48
C THR A 73 -4.30 13.78 -7.19
N ARG A 74 -4.52 12.69 -6.46
CA ARG A 74 -4.53 11.30 -6.94
C ARG A 74 -3.19 10.86 -7.54
N LYS A 75 -2.11 11.56 -7.19
CA LYS A 75 -0.77 11.22 -7.65
C LYS A 75 -0.14 10.18 -6.74
N PHE A 76 0.59 9.24 -7.35
CA PHE A 76 1.32 8.21 -6.62
C PHE A 76 2.38 8.83 -5.71
N ILE A 77 2.42 8.40 -4.44
CA ILE A 77 3.40 8.86 -3.46
C ILE A 77 4.46 7.79 -3.22
N THR A 78 4.04 6.59 -2.87
CA THR A 78 4.95 5.49 -2.51
C THR A 78 4.23 4.15 -2.54
N VAL A 79 5.01 3.09 -2.35
CA VAL A 79 4.50 1.74 -2.17
C VAL A 79 5.12 1.15 -0.92
N LEU A 80 4.30 0.41 -0.18
CA LEU A 80 4.71 -0.28 1.04
C LEU A 80 4.66 -1.77 0.79
N ILE A 81 5.66 -2.49 1.30
CA ILE A 81 5.58 -3.94 1.42
C ILE A 81 5.34 -4.15 2.92
N ALA A 82 4.06 -4.22 3.27
CA ALA A 82 3.62 -4.10 4.64
C ALA A 82 3.81 -5.38 5.44
N ARG A 83 3.95 -5.22 6.76
CA ARG A 83 3.89 -6.33 7.71
C ARG A 83 2.45 -6.57 8.13
N VAL A 84 2.20 -7.74 8.73
CA VAL A 84 0.85 -8.10 9.19
C VAL A 84 0.21 -7.04 10.08
N PRO A 85 0.89 -6.51 11.14
CA PRO A 85 0.27 -5.48 11.97
C PRO A 85 -0.13 -4.21 11.21
N GLN A 86 0.62 -3.87 10.17
CA GLN A 86 0.32 -2.69 9.35
C GLN A 86 -0.95 -2.90 8.54
N ILE A 87 -1.16 -4.10 8.00
CA ILE A 87 -2.38 -4.45 7.27
C ILE A 87 -3.59 -4.44 8.23
N GLU A 88 -3.39 -4.92 9.45
CA GLU A 88 -4.45 -4.95 10.46
C GLU A 88 -4.92 -3.55 10.88
N ARG A 89 -4.09 -2.52 10.70
CA ARG A 89 -4.49 -1.13 10.97
C ARG A 89 -5.64 -0.65 10.08
N TYR A 90 -5.80 -1.28 8.91
CA TYR A 90 -6.92 -0.97 8.01
C TYR A 90 -8.21 -1.70 8.39
N LYS A 91 -8.24 -2.40 9.53
CA LYS A 91 -9.37 -3.24 9.96
C LYS A 91 -9.62 -4.37 8.97
N ILE A 92 -8.55 -4.90 8.37
CA ILE A 92 -8.59 -6.03 7.47
C ILE A 92 -8.14 -7.27 8.22
N LYS A 93 -8.91 -8.34 8.12
CA LYS A 93 -8.54 -9.63 8.68
C LYS A 93 -7.51 -10.30 7.76
N VAL A 94 -6.31 -10.53 8.26
CA VAL A 94 -5.24 -11.17 7.49
C VAL A 94 -5.47 -12.68 7.46
N THR A 95 -5.62 -13.24 6.25
CA THR A 95 -5.78 -14.68 6.06
C THR A 95 -4.42 -15.39 6.21
N LYS A 96 -4.46 -16.71 6.39
CA LYS A 96 -3.22 -17.51 6.46
C LYS A 96 -2.38 -17.38 5.20
N THR A 97 -3.03 -17.40 4.03
CA THR A 97 -2.35 -17.25 2.74
C THR A 97 -1.65 -15.91 2.63
N MET A 98 -2.33 -14.84 3.01
CA MET A 98 -1.78 -13.49 2.99
C MET A 98 -0.60 -13.36 3.95
N LYS A 99 -0.75 -13.88 5.16
CA LYS A 99 0.32 -13.89 6.16
C LYS A 99 1.57 -14.59 5.65
N LYS A 100 1.39 -15.74 5.00
CA LYS A 100 2.50 -16.52 4.43
C LYS A 100 3.24 -15.71 3.36
N LYS A 101 2.52 -15.04 2.47
CA LYS A 101 3.12 -14.21 1.43
C LYS A 101 3.87 -13.03 2.01
N ILE A 102 3.29 -12.33 2.99
CA ILE A 102 3.94 -11.20 3.67
C ILE A 102 5.25 -11.66 4.31
N ASN A 103 5.23 -12.76 5.05
CA ASN A 103 6.42 -13.27 5.72
C ASN A 103 7.49 -13.70 4.71
N LEU A 104 7.09 -14.24 3.57
CA LEU A 104 8.01 -14.60 2.49
C LEU A 104 8.71 -13.36 1.91
N HIS A 105 7.97 -12.28 1.69
CA HIS A 105 8.55 -11.02 1.21
C HIS A 105 9.57 -10.46 2.20
N ILE A 106 9.25 -10.52 3.49
CA ILE A 106 10.16 -10.07 4.54
C ILE A 106 11.42 -10.94 4.57
N ALA A 107 11.27 -12.26 4.46
CA ALA A 107 12.39 -13.19 4.45
C ALA A 107 13.31 -12.97 3.24
N LYS A 108 12.77 -12.52 2.11
CA LYS A 108 13.56 -12.17 0.92
C LYS A 108 14.26 -10.83 1.04
N GLY A 109 14.07 -10.11 2.13
CA GLY A 109 14.72 -8.82 2.37
C GLY A 109 14.07 -7.65 1.66
N TYR A 110 12.86 -7.77 1.17
CA TYR A 110 12.15 -6.63 0.60
C TYR A 110 11.85 -5.62 1.69
N ASN A 111 12.17 -4.37 1.39
CA ASN A 111 11.95 -3.27 2.32
C ASN A 111 10.46 -2.99 2.49
N HIS A 112 10.09 -2.62 3.69
CA HIS A 112 8.76 -2.14 4.02
C HIS A 112 8.89 -0.82 4.75
N ILE A 113 7.84 -0.03 4.69
CA ILE A 113 7.80 1.27 5.33
C ILE A 113 6.77 1.20 6.44
N GLU A 114 7.14 1.73 7.60
CA GLU A 114 6.21 1.89 8.70
C GLU A 114 5.35 3.12 8.51
N PHE A 115 4.14 3.05 8.96
CA PHE A 115 3.23 4.18 8.95
C PHE A 115 3.59 5.22 10.00
#